data_112b21b71885c8ad895217cd98005cd5
#
_entry.id   112b21b71885c8ad895217cd98005cd5
#
_cell.length_a   1.000
_cell.length_b   1.000
_cell.length_c   1.000
_cell.angle_alpha   90.00
_cell.angle_beta   90.00
_cell.angle_gamma   90.00
#
_symmetry.space_group_name_H-M   'P 1'
#
loop_
_entity.id
_entity.type
_entity.pdbx_description
1 polymer ?
#
loop_
_entity_poly.entity_id
_entity_poly.type
_entity_poly.pdbx_seq_one_letter_code
_entity_poly.pdbx_strand_id
1 'polypeptide(L)'
;MESISKLRSILFLTFFIFTSHMFSQSYETHKYETLFSDDEFEVRLYEPVLKAKTYSSSGSNNNFGKLFRYISGYNEKNEKMSMTTPVYMRNEDKGAMMEFVLPSKYDMKNVSMPLSSNVEIYLDKGGHYASVQYGGYSNNNKKLKYKNALIKKLEEHNIQANGEIMHLSYDSPYKFYGRRNEVIVAVKY
;
A
#
# COMPACT_ATOMS: atom_id res chain seq x y z
N MET A 1 8.15 56.49 -4.07
CA MET A 1 7.52 55.41 -4.85
C MET A 1 8.33 54.11 -4.90
N GLU A 2 9.64 54.16 -5.00
CA GLU A 2 10.51 52.95 -5.01
C GLU A 2 10.49 52.10 -3.73
N SER A 3 10.37 52.69 -2.56
CA SER A 3 10.34 51.95 -1.28
C SER A 3 9.09 51.07 -1.13
N ILE A 4 7.95 51.51 -1.62
CA ILE A 4 6.69 50.72 -1.53
C ILE A 4 6.68 49.56 -2.51
N SER A 5 7.33 49.70 -3.69
CA SER A 5 7.45 48.61 -4.65
C SER A 5 8.38 47.50 -4.16
N LYS A 6 9.50 47.86 -3.50
CA LYS A 6 10.44 46.89 -2.89
C LYS A 6 9.78 46.14 -1.72
N LEU A 7 8.96 46.84 -0.89
CA LEU A 7 8.24 46.20 0.19
C LEU A 7 7.17 45.19 -0.30
N ARG A 8 6.46 45.54 -1.38
CA ARG A 8 5.49 44.62 -2.03
C ARG A 8 6.17 43.38 -2.63
N SER A 9 7.31 43.57 -3.25
CA SER A 9 8.07 42.43 -3.82
C SER A 9 8.60 41.50 -2.76
N ILE A 10 9.08 42.02 -1.62
CA ILE A 10 9.53 41.23 -0.47
C ILE A 10 8.34 40.47 0.16
N LEU A 11 7.16 41.11 0.29
CA LEU A 11 5.96 40.49 0.84
C LEU A 11 5.44 39.34 -0.07
N PHE A 12 5.52 39.50 -1.39
CA PHE A 12 5.16 38.46 -2.36
C PHE A 12 6.15 37.29 -2.33
N LEU A 13 7.45 37.55 -2.16
CA LEU A 13 8.46 36.51 -2.10
C LEU A 13 8.36 35.67 -0.81
N THR A 14 8.08 36.33 0.33
CA THR A 14 7.88 35.65 1.61
C THR A 14 6.58 34.81 1.63
N PHE A 15 5.50 35.29 0.97
CA PHE A 15 4.27 34.53 0.84
C PHE A 15 4.46 33.28 -0.03
N PHE A 16 5.29 33.36 -1.10
CA PHE A 16 5.56 32.22 -1.97
C PHE A 16 6.45 31.14 -1.30
N ILE A 17 7.35 31.53 -0.39
CA ILE A 17 8.19 30.61 0.38
C ILE A 17 7.36 29.87 1.45
N PHE A 18 6.31 30.52 1.99
CA PHE A 18 5.48 29.93 3.05
C PHE A 18 4.48 28.88 2.54
N THR A 19 4.14 28.90 1.24
CA THR A 19 3.21 27.92 0.64
C THR A 19 3.85 26.62 0.20
N SER A 20 5.19 26.51 0.23
CA SER A 20 5.91 25.29 -0.19
C SER A 20 6.03 24.20 0.88
N HIS A 21 5.54 24.40 2.09
CA HIS A 21 5.36 23.34 3.08
C HIS A 21 4.04 22.60 2.85
N MET A 22 3.81 22.15 1.63
CA MET A 22 2.79 21.13 1.40
C MET A 22 3.22 19.86 2.14
N PHE A 23 2.50 19.55 3.19
CA PHE A 23 2.64 18.33 3.97
C PHE A 23 2.60 17.13 3.02
N SER A 24 3.75 16.58 2.69
CA SER A 24 3.83 15.21 2.20
C SER A 24 3.39 14.33 3.36
N GLN A 25 2.15 13.93 3.38
CA GLN A 25 1.64 12.98 4.37
C GLN A 25 2.38 11.66 4.10
N SER A 26 3.44 11.41 4.88
CA SER A 26 4.17 10.14 4.85
C SER A 26 3.30 9.10 5.55
N TYR A 27 2.77 8.17 4.79
CA TYR A 27 2.09 7.00 5.35
C TYR A 27 3.11 6.02 5.93
N GLU A 28 2.78 5.42 7.06
CA GLU A 28 3.54 4.29 7.58
C GLU A 28 3.51 3.16 6.55
N THR A 29 4.68 2.53 6.30
CA THR A 29 4.83 1.48 5.29
C THR A 29 5.15 0.16 5.96
N HIS A 30 4.59 -0.94 5.46
CA HIS A 30 4.95 -2.30 5.89
C HIS A 30 6.46 -2.51 5.72
N LYS A 31 7.14 -2.78 6.82
CA LYS A 31 8.61 -2.90 6.85
C LYS A 31 9.07 -4.21 6.26
N TYR A 32 10.20 -4.14 5.58
CA TYR A 32 10.91 -5.31 5.06
C TYR A 32 12.40 -5.03 4.96
N GLU A 33 13.17 -6.09 4.91
CA GLU A 33 14.58 -6.10 4.55
C GLU A 33 14.72 -6.63 3.13
N THR A 34 15.52 -5.95 2.27
CA THR A 34 15.85 -6.46 0.93
C THR A 34 17.03 -7.42 1.05
N LEU A 35 16.80 -8.68 0.71
CA LEU A 35 17.81 -9.74 0.75
C LEU A 35 18.56 -9.89 -0.58
N PHE A 36 17.87 -9.60 -1.69
CA PHE A 36 18.41 -9.64 -3.04
C PHE A 36 17.73 -8.60 -3.93
N SER A 37 18.48 -8.03 -4.88
CA SER A 37 17.95 -7.04 -5.85
C SER A 37 18.59 -7.24 -7.22
N ASP A 38 17.74 -7.17 -8.28
CA ASP A 38 18.13 -7.23 -9.68
C ASP A 38 17.17 -6.36 -10.50
N ASP A 39 17.58 -5.14 -10.83
CA ASP A 39 16.75 -4.07 -11.40
C ASP A 39 15.50 -3.80 -10.54
N GLU A 40 14.30 -3.92 -11.11
CA GLU A 40 13.02 -3.75 -10.40
C GLU A 40 12.57 -5.01 -9.63
N PHE A 41 13.33 -6.11 -9.71
CA PHE A 41 13.06 -7.34 -8.98
C PHE A 41 13.79 -7.36 -7.64
N GLU A 42 13.09 -7.72 -6.57
CA GLU A 42 13.67 -7.88 -5.24
C GLU A 42 13.14 -9.13 -4.55
N VAL A 43 14.00 -9.76 -3.73
CA VAL A 43 13.58 -10.71 -2.70
C VAL A 43 13.68 -10.02 -1.35
N ARG A 44 12.60 -10.06 -0.58
CA ARG A 44 12.43 -9.32 0.66
C ARG A 44 12.00 -10.23 1.79
N LEU A 45 12.45 -9.92 3.01
CA LEU A 45 11.93 -10.48 4.24
C LEU A 45 11.00 -9.43 4.90
N TYR A 46 9.71 -9.70 4.93
CA TYR A 46 8.72 -8.84 5.59
C TYR A 46 8.58 -9.18 7.06
N GLU A 47 8.46 -8.15 7.89
CA GLU A 47 8.17 -8.28 9.32
C GLU A 47 6.72 -8.74 9.55
N PRO A 48 6.43 -9.41 10.69
CA PRO A 48 5.05 -9.68 11.10
C PRO A 48 4.27 -8.37 11.31
N VAL A 49 3.01 -8.34 10.87
CA VAL A 49 2.16 -7.15 10.99
C VAL A 49 0.68 -7.53 11.09
N LEU A 50 -0.12 -6.71 11.77
CA LEU A 50 -1.58 -6.86 11.72
C LEU A 50 -2.12 -6.35 10.39
N LYS A 51 -3.07 -7.10 9.83
CA LYS A 51 -3.81 -6.73 8.64
C LYS A 51 -5.31 -6.78 8.87
N ALA A 52 -6.02 -5.85 8.25
CA ALA A 52 -7.46 -5.88 8.08
C ALA A 52 -7.77 -6.36 6.67
N LYS A 53 -8.57 -7.42 6.54
CA LYS A 53 -8.87 -8.11 5.28
C LYS A 53 -10.36 -8.09 5.00
N THR A 54 -10.73 -7.96 3.73
CA THR A 54 -12.12 -8.11 3.26
C THR A 54 -12.18 -8.75 1.89
N TYR A 55 -13.34 -9.36 1.62
CA TYR A 55 -13.66 -9.97 0.34
C TYR A 55 -14.89 -9.34 -0.29
N SER A 56 -14.95 -9.35 -1.62
CA SER A 56 -16.15 -9.12 -2.39
C SER A 56 -16.39 -10.29 -3.33
N SER A 57 -17.66 -10.71 -3.48
CA SER A 57 -18.08 -11.58 -4.56
C SER A 57 -18.05 -10.86 -5.90
N SER A 58 -18.05 -11.60 -7.01
CA SER A 58 -18.07 -11.03 -8.37
C SER A 58 -19.23 -10.03 -8.56
N GLY A 59 -18.93 -8.87 -9.14
CA GLY A 59 -19.90 -7.86 -9.53
C GLY A 59 -19.97 -6.58 -8.68
N SER A 60 -19.46 -6.57 -7.45
CA SER A 60 -19.42 -5.37 -6.61
C SER A 60 -18.11 -5.31 -5.84
N ASN A 61 -17.21 -4.38 -6.21
CA ASN A 61 -15.95 -4.19 -5.51
C ASN A 61 -15.96 -2.91 -4.69
N ASN A 62 -16.50 -2.98 -3.46
CA ASN A 62 -16.39 -1.91 -2.46
C ASN A 62 -15.45 -2.29 -1.31
N ASN A 63 -14.41 -3.08 -1.59
CA ASN A 63 -13.50 -3.56 -0.57
C ASN A 63 -12.75 -2.41 0.12
N PHE A 64 -12.31 -1.42 -0.67
CA PHE A 64 -11.67 -0.23 -0.10
C PHE A 64 -12.61 0.50 0.87
N GLY A 65 -13.87 0.72 0.50
CA GLY A 65 -14.86 1.40 1.35
C GLY A 65 -15.12 0.65 2.66
N LYS A 66 -15.17 -0.68 2.65
CA LYS A 66 -15.34 -1.50 3.85
C LYS A 66 -14.16 -1.32 4.82
N LEU A 67 -12.93 -1.45 4.32
CA LEU A 67 -11.71 -1.29 5.13
C LEU A 67 -11.52 0.16 5.59
N PHE A 68 -11.80 1.12 4.71
CA PHE A 68 -11.69 2.53 5.05
C PHE A 68 -12.70 2.93 6.14
N ARG A 69 -13.92 2.41 6.09
CA ARG A 69 -14.93 2.60 7.14
C ARG A 69 -14.44 2.07 8.48
N TYR A 70 -13.81 0.88 8.50
CA TYR A 70 -13.23 0.29 9.71
C TYR A 70 -12.15 1.20 10.32
N ILE A 71 -11.15 1.62 9.56
CA ILE A 71 -10.08 2.48 10.07
C ILE A 71 -10.55 3.92 10.38
N SER A 72 -11.69 4.35 9.84
CA SER A 72 -12.29 5.66 10.12
C SER A 72 -13.11 5.70 11.41
N GLY A 73 -13.15 4.59 12.18
CA GLY A 73 -13.80 4.53 13.49
C GLY A 73 -15.05 3.64 13.54
N TYR A 74 -15.42 2.92 12.47
CA TYR A 74 -16.48 1.92 12.53
C TYR A 74 -15.94 0.60 13.12
N ASN A 75 -15.53 0.68 14.37
CA ASN A 75 -14.96 -0.40 15.18
C ASN A 75 -15.44 -0.24 16.64
N GLU A 76 -15.21 -1.26 17.47
CA GLU A 76 -15.75 -1.34 18.83
C GLU A 76 -15.41 -0.13 19.71
N LYS A 77 -14.23 0.47 19.53
CA LYS A 77 -13.76 1.60 20.35
C LYS A 77 -14.05 2.96 19.70
N ASN A 78 -14.71 3.03 18.54
CA ASN A 78 -14.86 4.24 17.71
C ASN A 78 -13.50 4.93 17.43
N GLU A 79 -12.44 4.17 17.34
CA GLU A 79 -11.07 4.65 17.20
C GLU A 79 -10.71 4.87 15.74
N LYS A 80 -10.18 6.06 15.40
CA LYS A 80 -9.62 6.34 14.08
C LYS A 80 -8.19 5.86 14.01
N MET A 81 -7.88 5.06 12.99
CA MET A 81 -6.55 4.55 12.68
C MET A 81 -5.99 5.28 11.46
N SER A 82 -4.70 5.55 11.45
CA SER A 82 -4.04 6.15 10.29
C SER A 82 -4.01 5.17 9.12
N MET A 83 -4.14 5.69 7.90
CA MET A 83 -3.90 4.91 6.69
C MET A 83 -2.43 4.53 6.61
N THR A 84 -2.14 3.34 6.13
CA THR A 84 -0.80 2.83 5.89
C THR A 84 -0.63 2.38 4.44
N THR A 85 0.56 2.05 4.05
CA THR A 85 0.88 1.48 2.72
C THR A 85 1.72 0.21 2.87
N PRO A 86 1.69 -0.67 1.86
CA PRO A 86 0.82 -0.69 0.69
C PRO A 86 -0.58 -1.23 1.00
N VAL A 87 -1.51 -1.00 0.08
CA VAL A 87 -2.77 -1.74 -0.02
C VAL A 87 -2.51 -3.02 -0.81
N TYR A 88 -2.78 -4.17 -0.21
CA TYR A 88 -2.67 -5.48 -0.84
C TYR A 88 -3.97 -5.84 -1.55
N MET A 89 -3.87 -6.35 -2.77
CA MET A 89 -5.03 -6.71 -3.59
C MET A 89 -4.78 -8.00 -4.34
N ARG A 90 -5.81 -8.87 -4.39
CA ARG A 90 -5.81 -10.08 -5.19
C ARG A 90 -7.16 -10.24 -5.88
N ASN A 91 -7.14 -10.52 -7.16
CA ASN A 91 -8.33 -10.96 -7.88
C ASN A 91 -8.43 -12.48 -7.77
N GLU A 92 -9.61 -12.98 -7.45
CA GLU A 92 -9.96 -14.38 -7.36
C GLU A 92 -11.03 -14.70 -8.41
N ASP A 93 -11.21 -15.99 -8.75
CA ASP A 93 -12.19 -16.41 -9.77
C ASP A 93 -13.62 -15.97 -9.44
N LYS A 94 -13.95 -15.86 -8.15
CA LYS A 94 -15.28 -15.50 -7.65
C LYS A 94 -15.34 -14.17 -6.91
N GLY A 95 -14.35 -13.28 -7.13
CA GLY A 95 -14.35 -12.00 -6.44
C GLY A 95 -12.98 -11.33 -6.35
N ALA A 96 -12.82 -10.52 -5.32
CA ALA A 96 -11.58 -9.83 -5.04
C ALA A 96 -11.31 -9.74 -3.53
N MET A 97 -10.06 -9.89 -3.15
CA MET A 97 -9.56 -9.67 -1.80
C MET A 97 -8.83 -8.34 -1.73
N MET A 98 -8.96 -7.64 -0.61
CA MET A 98 -8.17 -6.45 -0.29
C MET A 98 -7.75 -6.48 1.17
N GLU A 99 -6.53 -6.00 1.45
CA GLU A 99 -6.00 -5.90 2.80
C GLU A 99 -5.35 -4.53 3.02
N PHE A 100 -5.59 -3.96 4.21
CA PHE A 100 -4.83 -2.86 4.76
C PHE A 100 -3.88 -3.37 5.83
N VAL A 101 -2.64 -2.94 5.80
CA VAL A 101 -1.73 -3.07 6.93
C VAL A 101 -2.24 -2.14 8.03
N LEU A 102 -2.23 -2.56 9.28
CA LEU A 102 -2.56 -1.68 10.40
C LEU A 102 -1.28 -1.00 10.94
N PRO A 103 -1.38 0.22 11.50
CA PRO A 103 -0.23 0.90 12.08
C PRO A 103 0.49 0.03 13.12
N SER A 104 1.82 0.10 13.15
CA SER A 104 2.69 -0.76 13.99
C SER A 104 2.44 -0.65 15.50
N LYS A 105 1.75 0.42 15.95
CA LYS A 105 1.34 0.58 17.35
C LYS A 105 0.26 -0.41 17.80
N TYR A 106 -0.39 -1.13 16.86
CA TYR A 106 -1.44 -2.10 17.16
C TYR A 106 -0.90 -3.54 17.18
N ASP A 107 -1.38 -4.28 18.16
CA ASP A 107 -1.26 -5.73 18.27
C ASP A 107 -2.63 -6.38 18.51
N MET A 108 -2.71 -7.71 18.58
CA MET A 108 -3.97 -8.44 18.83
C MET A 108 -4.62 -8.14 20.17
N LYS A 109 -3.89 -7.53 21.13
CA LYS A 109 -4.42 -7.22 22.48
C LYS A 109 -5.06 -5.83 22.52
N ASN A 110 -4.56 -4.89 21.71
CA ASN A 110 -4.98 -3.48 21.76
C ASN A 110 -5.79 -3.01 20.57
N VAL A 111 -5.76 -3.72 19.43
CA VAL A 111 -6.51 -3.35 18.22
C VAL A 111 -8.00 -3.32 18.49
N SER A 112 -8.70 -2.33 17.96
CA SER A 112 -10.16 -2.25 18.02
C SER A 112 -10.78 -3.17 16.97
N MET A 113 -11.62 -4.12 17.39
CA MET A 113 -12.24 -5.08 16.48
C MET A 113 -13.29 -4.43 15.59
N PRO A 114 -13.45 -4.88 14.32
CA PRO A 114 -14.45 -4.33 13.41
C PRO A 114 -15.88 -4.67 13.87
N LEU A 115 -16.80 -3.72 13.75
CA LEU A 115 -18.23 -3.94 13.98
C LEU A 115 -18.91 -4.71 12.82
N SER A 116 -18.24 -4.80 11.69
CA SER A 116 -18.74 -5.49 10.48
C SER A 116 -18.09 -6.86 10.37
N SER A 117 -18.91 -7.89 10.19
CA SER A 117 -18.44 -9.26 9.90
C SER A 117 -17.73 -9.42 8.54
N ASN A 118 -17.80 -8.38 7.70
CA ASN A 118 -17.11 -8.37 6.39
C ASN A 118 -15.65 -7.96 6.47
N VAL A 119 -15.14 -7.59 7.66
CA VAL A 119 -13.74 -7.24 7.88
C VAL A 119 -13.17 -8.18 8.93
N GLU A 120 -12.08 -8.84 8.59
CA GLU A 120 -11.34 -9.75 9.45
C GLU A 120 -10.00 -9.12 9.84
N ILE A 121 -9.61 -9.22 11.12
CA ILE A 121 -8.28 -8.82 11.59
C ILE A 121 -7.47 -10.07 11.85
N TYR A 122 -6.23 -10.10 11.35
CA TYR A 122 -5.33 -11.21 11.55
C TYR A 122 -3.86 -10.77 11.63
N LEU A 123 -3.05 -11.58 12.27
CA LEU A 123 -1.61 -11.42 12.28
C LEU A 123 -1.01 -12.10 11.05
N ASP A 124 -0.51 -11.30 10.12
CA ASP A 124 0.38 -11.78 9.06
C ASP A 124 1.76 -12.04 9.68
N LYS A 125 2.26 -13.25 9.53
CA LYS A 125 3.56 -13.65 10.11
C LYS A 125 4.76 -13.08 9.35
N GLY A 126 4.52 -12.38 8.24
CA GLY A 126 5.59 -11.95 7.33
C GLY A 126 6.20 -13.13 6.57
N GLY A 127 7.49 -13.01 6.22
CA GLY A 127 8.22 -14.04 5.51
C GLY A 127 8.87 -13.54 4.22
N HIS A 128 9.37 -14.49 3.42
CA HIS A 128 10.07 -14.17 2.17
C HIS A 128 9.10 -13.95 1.03
N TYR A 129 9.30 -12.84 0.31
CA TYR A 129 8.52 -12.48 -0.85
C TYR A 129 9.43 -12.00 -1.98
N ALA A 130 9.09 -12.38 -3.20
CA ALA A 130 9.65 -11.79 -4.40
C ALA A 130 8.70 -10.74 -4.97
N SER A 131 9.23 -9.61 -5.45
CA SER A 131 8.45 -8.50 -5.98
C SER A 131 9.06 -7.91 -7.24
N VAL A 132 8.19 -7.34 -8.10
CA VAL A 132 8.59 -6.47 -9.22
C VAL A 132 7.83 -5.16 -9.10
N GLN A 133 8.58 -4.04 -9.10
CA GLN A 133 8.03 -2.70 -8.99
C GLN A 133 7.69 -2.11 -10.36
N TYR A 134 6.63 -1.25 -10.42
CA TYR A 134 6.29 -0.48 -11.60
C TYR A 134 5.59 0.84 -11.29
N GLY A 135 5.76 1.80 -12.21
CA GLY A 135 5.22 3.16 -12.06
C GLY A 135 3.89 3.41 -12.76
N GLY A 136 3.32 4.58 -12.49
CA GLY A 136 2.11 5.11 -13.12
C GLY A 136 0.81 4.46 -12.64
N TYR A 137 -0.31 4.78 -13.29
CA TYR A 137 -1.60 4.15 -12.97
C TYR A 137 -1.60 2.66 -13.34
N SER A 138 -2.11 1.84 -12.42
CA SER A 138 -2.30 0.41 -12.63
C SER A 138 -3.58 0.13 -13.42
N ASN A 139 -3.51 -0.82 -14.36
CA ASN A 139 -4.64 -1.39 -15.09
C ASN A 139 -4.40 -2.89 -15.34
N ASN A 140 -5.39 -3.59 -15.89
CA ASN A 140 -5.30 -5.05 -16.09
C ASN A 140 -4.13 -5.46 -16.98
N ASN A 141 -3.83 -4.70 -18.04
CA ASN A 141 -2.71 -5.00 -18.94
C ASN A 141 -1.36 -4.85 -18.22
N LYS A 142 -1.17 -3.77 -17.44
CA LYS A 142 0.02 -3.60 -16.60
C LYS A 142 0.15 -4.70 -15.56
N LYS A 143 -0.93 -5.02 -14.85
CA LYS A 143 -0.94 -6.11 -13.87
C LYS A 143 -0.49 -7.43 -14.50
N LEU A 144 -1.02 -7.79 -15.66
CA LEU A 144 -0.63 -8.99 -16.38
C LEU A 144 0.83 -8.92 -16.86
N LYS A 145 1.27 -7.79 -17.42
CA LYS A 145 2.66 -7.59 -17.85
C LYS A 145 3.64 -7.83 -16.70
N TYR A 146 3.41 -7.20 -15.55
CA TYR A 146 4.34 -7.30 -14.43
C TYR A 146 4.20 -8.60 -13.64
N LYS A 147 3.03 -9.25 -13.66
CA LYS A 147 2.88 -10.64 -13.21
C LYS A 147 3.80 -11.59 -14.03
N ASN A 148 3.79 -11.46 -15.36
CA ASN A 148 4.64 -12.28 -16.22
C ASN A 148 6.14 -11.96 -16.02
N ALA A 149 6.48 -10.67 -15.81
CA ALA A 149 7.85 -10.28 -15.48
C ALA A 149 8.32 -10.90 -14.16
N LEU A 150 7.47 -10.90 -13.12
CA LEU A 150 7.78 -11.55 -11.85
C LEU A 150 8.03 -13.08 -12.04
N ILE A 151 7.14 -13.75 -12.76
CA ILE A 151 7.29 -15.19 -13.03
C ILE A 151 8.61 -15.47 -13.75
N LYS A 152 8.93 -14.69 -14.79
CA LYS A 152 10.19 -14.82 -15.54
C LYS A 152 11.41 -14.63 -14.63
N LYS A 153 11.42 -13.60 -13.77
CA LYS A 153 12.52 -13.37 -12.82
C LYS A 153 12.67 -14.50 -11.79
N LEU A 154 11.56 -15.07 -11.31
CA LEU A 154 11.60 -16.24 -10.44
C LEU A 154 12.27 -17.44 -11.12
N GLU A 155 11.95 -17.69 -12.38
CA GLU A 155 12.56 -18.76 -13.20
C GLU A 155 14.05 -18.49 -13.42
N GLU A 156 14.43 -17.26 -13.82
CA GLU A 156 15.84 -16.86 -14.04
C GLU A 156 16.71 -17.08 -12.80
N HIS A 157 16.18 -16.82 -11.62
CA HIS A 157 16.89 -16.96 -10.33
C HIS A 157 16.66 -18.32 -9.63
N ASN A 158 15.92 -19.25 -10.24
CA ASN A 158 15.56 -20.55 -9.64
C ASN A 158 14.85 -20.42 -8.28
N ILE A 159 14.02 -19.40 -8.09
CA ILE A 159 13.27 -19.14 -6.87
C ILE A 159 11.86 -19.74 -6.99
N GLN A 160 11.46 -20.57 -6.04
CA GLN A 160 10.14 -21.20 -6.03
C GLN A 160 9.07 -20.31 -5.39
N ALA A 161 8.02 -19.98 -6.16
CA ALA A 161 6.83 -19.33 -5.60
C ALA A 161 6.10 -20.28 -4.62
N ASN A 162 5.60 -19.71 -3.51
CA ASN A 162 4.90 -20.42 -2.44
C ASN A 162 3.61 -19.68 -2.04
N GLY A 163 2.76 -19.39 -3.01
CA GLY A 163 1.51 -18.66 -2.76
C GLY A 163 0.93 -18.05 -4.03
N GLU A 164 -0.09 -17.24 -3.83
CA GLU A 164 -0.75 -16.53 -4.91
C GLU A 164 -0.14 -15.15 -5.13
N ILE A 165 -0.14 -14.71 -6.38
CA ILE A 165 0.37 -13.40 -6.77
C ILE A 165 -0.61 -12.32 -6.32
N MET A 166 -0.09 -11.31 -5.64
CA MET A 166 -0.83 -10.12 -5.19
C MET A 166 -0.31 -8.86 -5.91
N HIS A 167 -1.16 -7.85 -5.94
CA HIS A 167 -0.83 -6.51 -6.41
C HIS A 167 -0.82 -5.54 -5.24
N LEU A 168 0.18 -4.68 -5.16
CA LEU A 168 0.36 -3.68 -4.13
C LEU A 168 0.24 -2.28 -4.71
N SER A 169 -0.49 -1.41 -4.01
CA SER A 169 -0.57 0.01 -4.33
C SER A 169 -0.14 0.85 -3.14
N TYR A 170 0.78 1.78 -3.39
CA TYR A 170 1.37 2.64 -2.34
C TYR A 170 0.77 4.04 -2.31
N ASP A 171 0.04 4.41 -3.35
CA ASP A 171 -0.34 5.80 -3.56
C ASP A 171 -1.85 6.01 -3.62
N SER A 172 -2.28 7.17 -3.10
CA SER A 172 -3.65 7.65 -3.26
C SER A 172 -4.06 7.70 -4.74
N PRO A 173 -5.33 7.44 -5.08
CA PRO A 173 -5.82 7.55 -6.46
C PRO A 173 -5.64 8.96 -7.05
N TYR A 174 -5.50 9.98 -6.21
CA TYR A 174 -5.30 11.39 -6.63
C TYR A 174 -3.86 11.74 -6.98
N LYS A 175 -2.87 10.91 -6.61
CA LYS A 175 -1.48 11.11 -6.97
C LYS A 175 -1.26 10.72 -8.43
N PHE A 176 -0.93 11.68 -9.28
CA PHE A 176 -0.74 11.47 -10.73
C PHE A 176 0.72 11.29 -11.16
N TYR A 177 1.69 11.67 -10.32
CA TYR A 177 3.12 11.60 -10.61
C TYR A 177 3.85 10.69 -9.61
N GLY A 178 4.91 9.99 -10.08
CA GLY A 178 5.77 9.18 -9.22
C GLY A 178 5.02 8.07 -8.46
N ARG A 179 4.01 7.46 -9.07
CA ARG A 179 3.25 6.36 -8.45
C ARG A 179 4.09 5.10 -8.35
N ARG A 180 3.97 4.42 -7.22
CA ARG A 180 4.56 3.10 -6.96
C ARG A 180 3.47 2.04 -6.88
N ASN A 181 3.66 0.98 -7.66
CA ASN A 181 2.88 -0.25 -7.57
C ASN A 181 3.84 -1.44 -7.63
N GLU A 182 3.40 -2.58 -7.15
CA GLU A 182 4.19 -3.82 -7.20
C GLU A 182 3.31 -5.02 -7.51
N VAL A 183 3.94 -6.04 -8.05
CA VAL A 183 3.43 -7.41 -8.07
C VAL A 183 4.32 -8.22 -7.14
N ILE A 184 3.73 -9.00 -6.25
CA ILE A 184 4.44 -9.74 -5.19
C ILE A 184 3.91 -11.16 -5.04
N VAL A 185 4.78 -12.08 -4.66
CA VAL A 185 4.42 -13.46 -4.32
C VAL A 185 5.30 -13.97 -3.17
N ALA A 186 4.73 -14.75 -2.28
CA ALA A 186 5.51 -15.48 -1.29
C ALA A 186 6.44 -16.48 -1.97
N VAL A 187 7.66 -16.67 -1.43
CA VAL A 187 8.67 -17.58 -2.00
C VAL A 187 9.33 -18.43 -0.93
N LYS A 188 9.90 -19.55 -1.36
CA LYS A 188 10.89 -20.30 -0.58
C LYS A 188 12.26 -19.73 -0.91
N TYR A 189 12.89 -19.08 0.06
CA TYR A 189 14.17 -18.39 -0.12
C TYR A 189 15.09 -18.65 1.08
#